data_3ac1d08632988586445ffcf8c65ed421
#
_entry.id   3ac1d08632988586445ffcf8c65ed421
#
_cell.length_a   1.000
_cell.length_b   1.000
_cell.length_c   1.000
_cell.angle_alpha   90.00
_cell.angle_beta   90.00
_cell.angle_gamma   90.00
#
_symmetry.space_group_name_H-M   'P 1'
#
loop_
_entity.id
_entity.type
_entity.pdbx_description
1 polymer ?
#
loop_
_entity_poly.entity_id
_entity_poly.type
_entity_poly.pdbx_seq_one_letter_code
_entity_poly.pdbx_strand_id
1 'polypeptide(L)'
;ADKVVCIEIDSRLLPILDETLAEYDNIKIVNQDVLKVDLHKLIAEEFPNMPVAVCANLPYYITSPIIMNLLESRLPISSLTVMVQKEAAQRICAMPGSREVGAVSIAVRYYCEPKVLFQVSLYASSRRRFHCNPSGYPQAT
;
A
#
# COMPACT_ATOMS: atom_id res chain seq x y z
N ALA A 1 11.62 11.29 5.05
CA ALA A 1 11.06 11.51 3.70
C ALA A 1 11.05 13.01 3.41
N ASP A 2 11.38 13.38 2.19
CA ASP A 2 11.41 14.81 1.81
C ASP A 2 9.99 15.36 1.67
N LYS A 3 9.03 14.53 1.28
CA LYS A 3 7.61 14.85 1.20
C LYS A 3 6.76 13.64 1.53
N VAL A 4 5.63 13.87 2.19
CA VAL A 4 4.64 12.84 2.54
C VAL A 4 3.25 13.33 2.13
N VAL A 5 2.49 12.46 1.49
CA VAL A 5 1.05 12.67 1.23
C VAL A 5 0.28 11.57 1.93
N CYS A 6 -0.58 11.97 2.88
CA CYS A 6 -1.46 11.08 3.61
C CYS A 6 -2.86 11.09 2.98
N ILE A 7 -3.39 9.93 2.62
CA ILE A 7 -4.77 9.80 2.15
C ILE A 7 -5.58 9.15 3.27
N GLU A 8 -6.58 9.87 3.79
CA GLU A 8 -7.43 9.43 4.89
C GLU A 8 -8.91 9.65 4.55
N ILE A 9 -9.72 8.61 4.67
CA ILE A 9 -11.15 8.68 4.37
C ILE A 9 -11.98 9.19 5.56
N ASP A 10 -11.52 8.93 6.79
CA ASP A 10 -12.25 9.30 8.00
C ASP A 10 -11.97 10.75 8.39
N SER A 11 -12.91 11.63 8.06
CA SER A 11 -12.82 13.06 8.37
C SER A 11 -12.69 13.37 9.88
N ARG A 12 -13.08 12.44 10.77
CA ARG A 12 -12.96 12.61 12.22
C ARG A 12 -11.51 12.56 12.69
N LEU A 13 -10.63 11.97 11.89
CA LEU A 13 -9.20 11.91 12.19
C LEU A 13 -8.44 13.16 11.77
N LEU A 14 -9.00 14.01 10.90
CA LEU A 14 -8.31 15.19 10.38
C LEU A 14 -7.85 16.15 11.49
N PRO A 15 -8.68 16.52 12.48
CA PRO A 15 -8.23 17.41 13.56
C PRO A 15 -7.08 16.80 14.38
N ILE A 16 -7.09 15.48 14.57
CA ILE A 16 -6.02 14.76 15.29
C ILE A 16 -4.74 14.75 14.46
N LEU A 17 -4.86 14.53 13.16
CA LEU A 17 -3.71 14.56 12.24
C LEU A 17 -3.12 15.98 12.15
N ASP A 18 -3.95 17.00 12.07
CA ASP A 18 -3.52 18.40 12.05
C ASP A 18 -2.73 18.77 13.33
N GLU A 19 -3.19 18.31 14.49
CA GLU A 19 -2.50 18.52 15.76
C GLU A 19 -1.20 17.71 15.86
N THR A 20 -1.26 16.41 15.54
CA THR A 20 -0.11 15.51 15.71
C THR A 20 0.98 15.71 14.67
N LEU A 21 0.65 16.26 13.51
CA LEU A 21 1.57 16.50 12.41
C LEU A 21 1.94 17.98 12.25
N ALA A 22 1.50 18.86 13.15
CA ALA A 22 1.71 20.31 13.08
C ALA A 22 3.19 20.72 13.04
N GLU A 23 4.10 19.89 13.55
CA GLU A 23 5.55 20.15 13.54
C GLU A 23 6.22 19.87 12.17
N TYR A 24 5.49 19.28 11.23
CA TYR A 24 6.02 18.85 9.93
C TYR A 24 5.42 19.68 8.80
N ASP A 25 6.24 20.42 8.10
CA ASP A 25 5.86 21.28 6.97
C ASP A 25 5.82 20.53 5.63
N ASN A 26 6.34 19.29 5.59
CA ASN A 26 6.46 18.46 4.41
C ASN A 26 5.33 17.42 4.26
N ILE A 27 4.27 17.52 5.05
CA ILE A 27 3.13 16.60 5.04
C ILE A 27 1.89 17.29 4.44
N LYS A 28 1.25 16.61 3.49
CA LYS A 28 -0.05 16.99 2.94
C LYS A 28 -1.08 15.94 3.26
N ILE A 29 -2.24 16.35 3.78
CA ILE A 29 -3.38 15.45 4.05
C ILE A 29 -4.42 15.62 2.95
N VAL A 30 -4.88 14.50 2.40
CA VAL A 30 -5.95 14.42 1.39
C VAL A 30 -7.09 13.60 2.00
N ASN A 31 -8.22 14.25 2.30
CA ASN A 31 -9.40 13.58 2.82
C ASN A 31 -10.22 13.00 1.68
N GLN A 32 -9.91 11.77 1.29
CA GLN A 32 -10.57 11.09 0.19
C GLN A 32 -10.45 9.56 0.34
N ASP A 33 -11.34 8.83 -0.33
CA ASP A 33 -11.23 7.38 -0.50
C ASP A 33 -10.11 7.07 -1.49
N VAL A 34 -9.11 6.31 -1.08
CA VAL A 34 -7.95 5.93 -1.90
C VAL A 34 -8.34 5.23 -3.21
N LEU A 35 -9.47 4.53 -3.23
CA LEU A 35 -10.00 3.88 -4.43
C LEU A 35 -10.63 4.86 -5.44
N LYS A 36 -10.88 6.10 -5.02
CA LYS A 36 -11.48 7.16 -5.86
C LYS A 36 -10.49 8.27 -6.22
N VAL A 37 -9.32 8.30 -5.57
CA VAL A 37 -8.28 9.27 -5.89
C VAL A 37 -7.65 8.93 -7.23
N ASP A 38 -7.45 9.93 -8.07
CA ASP A 38 -6.56 9.82 -9.24
C ASP A 38 -5.11 9.83 -8.77
N LEU A 39 -4.58 8.64 -8.47
CA LEU A 39 -3.23 8.47 -7.94
C LEU A 39 -2.15 8.86 -8.95
N HIS A 40 -2.39 8.72 -10.25
CA HIS A 40 -1.44 9.18 -11.28
C HIS A 40 -1.27 10.69 -11.24
N LYS A 41 -2.39 11.40 -11.21
CA LYS A 41 -2.40 12.85 -11.10
C LYS A 41 -1.76 13.32 -9.80
N LEU A 42 -2.16 12.70 -8.68
CA LEU A 42 -1.62 13.03 -7.36
C LEU A 42 -0.10 12.85 -7.30
N ILE A 43 0.42 11.74 -7.81
CA ILE A 43 1.87 11.47 -7.83
C ILE A 43 2.59 12.47 -8.74
N ALA A 44 2.06 12.77 -9.92
CA ALA A 44 2.66 13.72 -10.84
C ALA A 44 2.73 15.15 -10.27
N GLU A 45 1.70 15.58 -9.55
CA GLU A 45 1.64 16.91 -8.93
C GLU A 45 2.51 17.02 -7.67
N GLU A 46 2.48 15.99 -6.81
CA GLU A 46 3.09 16.08 -5.50
C GLU A 46 4.54 15.57 -5.45
N PHE A 47 4.94 14.70 -6.36
CA PHE A 47 6.26 14.05 -6.37
C PHE A 47 6.94 14.15 -7.76
N PRO A 48 7.06 15.33 -8.35
CA PRO A 48 7.70 15.47 -9.67
C PRO A 48 9.16 15.05 -9.60
N ASN A 49 9.52 14.05 -10.42
CA ASN A 49 10.89 13.49 -10.50
C ASN A 49 11.43 12.89 -9.19
N MET A 50 10.56 12.52 -8.26
CA MET A 50 10.94 11.89 -6.99
C MET A 50 10.58 10.39 -6.99
N PRO A 51 11.40 9.52 -6.38
CA PRO A 51 11.00 8.15 -6.14
C PRO A 51 9.88 8.10 -5.10
N VAL A 52 8.80 7.40 -5.41
CA VAL A 52 7.62 7.30 -4.53
C VAL A 52 7.56 5.91 -3.92
N ALA A 53 7.41 5.84 -2.61
CA ALA A 53 7.08 4.63 -1.87
C ALA A 53 5.70 4.76 -1.24
N VAL A 54 4.91 3.70 -1.30
CA VAL A 54 3.59 3.64 -0.65
C VAL A 54 3.70 2.84 0.64
N CYS A 55 3.19 3.40 1.74
CA CYS A 55 3.09 2.71 3.02
C CYS A 55 1.66 2.84 3.57
N ALA A 56 1.01 1.72 3.89
CA ALA A 56 -0.37 1.76 4.36
C ALA A 56 -0.72 0.68 5.39
N ASN A 57 -1.63 1.03 6.31
CA ASN A 57 -2.32 0.08 7.17
C ASN A 57 -3.74 -0.14 6.60
N LEU A 58 -3.94 -1.28 5.93
CA LEU A 58 -5.16 -1.50 5.16
C LEU A 58 -6.31 -2.06 6.00
N PRO A 59 -7.56 -1.57 5.80
CA PRO A 59 -8.75 -2.17 6.38
C PRO A 59 -8.96 -3.61 5.87
N TYR A 60 -9.46 -4.50 6.74
CA TYR A 60 -9.56 -5.94 6.45
C TYR A 60 -10.45 -6.26 5.25
N TYR A 61 -11.57 -5.55 5.14
CA TYR A 61 -12.63 -5.84 4.15
C TYR A 61 -12.32 -5.33 2.74
N ILE A 62 -11.30 -4.48 2.57
CA ILE A 62 -10.91 -3.91 1.27
C ILE A 62 -9.42 -4.08 0.95
N THR A 63 -8.70 -4.92 1.69
CA THR A 63 -7.26 -5.15 1.50
C THR A 63 -6.93 -5.54 0.06
N SER A 64 -7.57 -6.57 -0.49
CA SER A 64 -7.29 -7.06 -1.84
C SER A 64 -7.66 -6.04 -2.92
N PRO A 65 -8.84 -5.39 -2.90
CA PRO A 65 -9.16 -4.33 -3.84
C PRO A 65 -8.15 -3.18 -3.87
N ILE A 66 -7.66 -2.72 -2.71
CA ILE A 66 -6.68 -1.64 -2.65
C ILE A 66 -5.34 -2.08 -3.25
N ILE A 67 -4.83 -3.26 -2.86
CA ILE A 67 -3.55 -3.78 -3.39
C ILE A 67 -3.65 -3.96 -4.91
N MET A 68 -4.73 -4.55 -5.40
CA MET A 68 -4.91 -4.75 -6.84
C MET A 68 -5.01 -3.43 -7.59
N ASN A 69 -5.77 -2.47 -7.07
CA ASN A 69 -5.86 -1.13 -7.67
C ASN A 69 -4.48 -0.47 -7.80
N LEU A 70 -3.66 -0.51 -6.72
CA LEU A 70 -2.32 0.07 -6.73
C LEU A 70 -1.38 -0.62 -7.72
N LEU A 71 -1.47 -1.95 -7.88
CA LEU A 71 -0.62 -2.71 -8.78
C LEU A 71 -1.07 -2.60 -10.24
N GLU A 72 -2.37 -2.73 -10.51
CA GLU A 72 -2.95 -2.68 -11.86
C GLU A 72 -2.85 -1.29 -12.50
N SER A 73 -2.91 -0.25 -11.68
CA SER A 73 -2.76 1.14 -12.14
C SER A 73 -1.35 1.47 -12.64
N ARG A 74 -0.38 0.58 -12.48
CA ARG A 74 1.01 0.77 -12.93
C ARG A 74 1.58 2.13 -12.52
N LEU A 75 1.34 2.51 -11.27
CA LEU A 75 1.84 3.77 -10.73
C LEU A 75 3.38 3.77 -10.72
N PRO A 76 4.01 4.94 -10.90
CA PRO A 76 5.48 5.08 -10.84
C PRO A 76 5.97 5.01 -9.39
N ILE A 77 5.70 3.89 -8.70
CA ILE A 77 6.10 3.65 -7.32
C ILE A 77 7.26 2.67 -7.25
N SER A 78 8.21 2.95 -6.39
CA SER A 78 9.39 2.11 -6.17
C SER A 78 9.11 0.93 -5.25
N SER A 79 8.15 1.08 -4.34
CA SER A 79 7.78 0.02 -3.40
C SER A 79 6.39 0.24 -2.80
N LEU A 80 5.77 -0.88 -2.39
CA LEU A 80 4.51 -0.92 -1.68
C LEU A 80 4.69 -1.72 -0.40
N THR A 81 4.60 -1.08 0.76
CA THR A 81 4.66 -1.72 2.07
C THR A 81 3.31 -1.58 2.77
N VAL A 82 2.67 -2.69 3.09
CA VAL A 82 1.35 -2.67 3.71
C VAL A 82 1.30 -3.53 4.98
N MET A 83 0.50 -3.09 5.92
CA MET A 83 0.14 -3.87 7.09
C MET A 83 -1.27 -4.45 6.88
N VAL A 84 -1.37 -5.78 6.94
CA VAL A 84 -2.60 -6.52 6.67
C VAL A 84 -2.78 -7.62 7.71
N GLN A 85 -3.96 -8.24 7.77
CA GLN A 85 -4.17 -9.43 8.59
C GLN A 85 -3.23 -10.57 8.17
N LYS A 86 -2.87 -11.42 9.14
CA LYS A 86 -1.98 -12.57 8.94
C LYS A 86 -2.43 -13.48 7.79
N GLU A 87 -3.72 -13.79 7.75
CA GLU A 87 -4.35 -14.65 6.75
C GLU A 87 -4.30 -14.01 5.36
N ALA A 88 -4.53 -12.71 5.27
CA ALA A 88 -4.40 -11.96 4.02
C ALA A 88 -2.95 -11.97 3.52
N ALA A 89 -1.97 -11.73 4.40
CA ALA A 89 -0.55 -11.79 4.06
C ALA A 89 -0.13 -13.19 3.57
N GLN A 90 -0.63 -14.25 4.21
CA GLN A 90 -0.37 -15.63 3.79
C GLN A 90 -0.88 -15.90 2.37
N ARG A 91 -2.11 -15.46 2.06
CA ARG A 91 -2.68 -15.59 0.72
C ARG A 91 -1.93 -14.77 -0.32
N ILE A 92 -1.60 -13.51 -0.02
CA ILE A 92 -0.90 -12.61 -0.94
C ILE A 92 0.51 -13.14 -1.26
N CYS A 93 1.22 -13.64 -0.26
CA CYS A 93 2.59 -14.15 -0.40
C CYS A 93 2.66 -15.65 -0.74
N ALA A 94 1.52 -16.32 -0.96
CA ALA A 94 1.48 -17.74 -1.24
C ALA A 94 2.35 -18.14 -2.45
N MET A 95 3.14 -19.20 -2.28
CA MET A 95 4.00 -19.71 -3.35
C MET A 95 3.21 -20.57 -4.33
N PRO A 96 3.54 -20.56 -5.62
CA PRO A 96 2.96 -21.49 -6.59
C PRO A 96 3.04 -22.95 -6.09
N GLY A 97 1.92 -23.66 -6.17
CA GLY A 97 1.83 -25.05 -5.67
C GLY A 97 1.47 -25.18 -4.19
N SER A 98 1.41 -24.08 -3.42
CA SER A 98 0.91 -24.15 -2.04
C SER A 98 -0.61 -24.17 -1.98
N ARG A 99 -1.16 -24.60 -0.84
CA ARG A 99 -2.60 -24.72 -0.61
C ARG A 99 -3.32 -23.37 -0.56
N GLU A 100 -2.59 -22.31 -0.22
CA GLU A 100 -3.08 -20.96 -0.05
C GLU A 100 -3.09 -20.15 -1.35
N VAL A 101 -2.55 -20.70 -2.46
CA VAL A 101 -2.53 -20.05 -3.77
C VAL A 101 -3.94 -19.78 -4.27
N GLY A 102 -4.17 -18.56 -4.71
CA GLY A 102 -5.42 -18.11 -5.30
C GLY A 102 -5.19 -16.98 -6.31
N ALA A 103 -6.27 -16.47 -6.88
CA ALA A 103 -6.21 -15.43 -7.90
C ALA A 103 -5.38 -14.21 -7.46
N VAL A 104 -5.52 -13.78 -6.20
CA VAL A 104 -4.78 -12.62 -5.65
C VAL A 104 -3.28 -12.89 -5.60
N SER A 105 -2.83 -14.07 -5.15
CA SER A 105 -1.39 -14.38 -5.10
C SER A 105 -0.76 -14.45 -6.49
N ILE A 106 -1.48 -14.98 -7.46
CA ILE A 106 -1.03 -15.05 -8.86
C ILE A 106 -0.94 -13.64 -9.44
N ALA A 107 -1.99 -12.83 -9.26
CA ALA A 107 -2.03 -11.46 -9.75
C ALA A 107 -0.93 -10.60 -9.10
N VAL A 108 -0.75 -10.66 -7.78
CA VAL A 108 0.32 -9.91 -7.11
C VAL A 108 1.70 -10.31 -7.64
N ARG A 109 1.96 -11.62 -7.82
CA ARG A 109 3.23 -12.10 -8.37
C ARG A 109 3.47 -11.73 -9.82
N TYR A 110 2.41 -11.47 -10.57
CA TYR A 110 2.54 -10.92 -11.92
C TYR A 110 3.11 -9.50 -11.92
N TYR A 111 2.72 -8.69 -10.93
CA TYR A 111 3.14 -7.29 -10.83
C TYR A 111 4.40 -7.08 -10.00
N CYS A 112 4.68 -7.93 -9.02
CA CYS A 112 5.79 -7.73 -8.10
C CYS A 112 6.17 -9.02 -7.37
N GLU A 113 7.29 -8.98 -6.66
CA GLU A 113 7.71 -10.04 -5.74
C GLU A 113 7.25 -9.73 -4.31
N PRO A 114 6.20 -10.41 -3.78
CA PRO A 114 5.71 -10.17 -2.45
C PRO A 114 6.60 -10.82 -1.39
N LYS A 115 6.88 -10.08 -0.31
CA LYS A 115 7.70 -10.55 0.81
C LYS A 115 7.09 -10.18 2.14
N VAL A 116 6.98 -11.13 3.05
CA VAL A 116 6.64 -10.86 4.46
C VAL A 116 7.85 -10.30 5.16
N LEU A 117 7.76 -9.07 5.69
CA LEU A 117 8.85 -8.44 6.43
C LEU A 117 8.89 -8.93 7.88
N PHE A 118 7.81 -8.78 8.61
CA PHE A 118 7.69 -9.21 10.00
C PHE A 118 6.23 -9.29 10.45
N GLN A 119 6.02 -9.93 11.58
CA GLN A 119 4.72 -10.05 12.21
C GLN A 119 4.63 -9.07 13.39
N VAL A 120 3.50 -8.34 13.45
CA VAL A 120 3.14 -7.50 14.59
C VAL A 120 2.09 -8.23 15.40
N SER A 121 2.37 -8.49 16.69
CA SER A 121 1.39 -9.03 17.62
C SER A 121 0.63 -7.86 18.26
N LEU A 122 -0.68 -7.80 18.04
CA LEU A 122 -1.58 -6.91 18.74
C LEU A 122 -2.41 -7.76 19.68
N TYR A 123 -2.76 -7.23 20.86
CA TYR A 123 -3.44 -7.95 21.96
C TYR A 123 -4.71 -8.72 21.56
N ALA A 124 -5.28 -8.47 20.38
CA ALA A 124 -6.51 -9.13 19.91
C ALA A 124 -6.43 -9.71 18.49
N SER A 125 -5.42 -9.40 17.68
CA SER A 125 -5.24 -9.99 16.34
C SER A 125 -3.80 -9.86 15.85
N SER A 126 -3.27 -10.91 15.24
CA SER A 126 -1.95 -10.84 14.62
C SER A 126 -2.02 -10.15 13.24
N ARG A 127 -1.24 -9.10 13.07
CA ARG A 127 -1.04 -8.43 11.78
C ARG A 127 0.35 -8.71 11.24
N ARG A 128 0.51 -8.74 9.92
CA ARG A 128 1.81 -8.86 9.27
C ARG A 128 2.05 -7.66 8.37
N ARG A 129 3.29 -7.17 8.35
CA ARG A 129 3.76 -6.26 7.31
C ARG A 129 4.23 -7.06 6.11
N PHE A 130 3.82 -6.61 4.96
CA PHE A 130 4.14 -7.17 3.66
C PHE A 130 4.71 -6.07 2.79
N HIS A 131 5.76 -6.41 2.03
CA HIS A 131 6.42 -5.49 1.13
C HIS A 131 6.43 -6.06 -0.28
N CYS A 132 6.15 -5.23 -1.25
CA CYS A 132 6.20 -5.53 -2.66
C CYS A 132 7.09 -4.53 -3.37
N ASN A 133 8.05 -5.02 -4.12
CA ASN A 133 8.89 -4.17 -4.96
C ASN A 133 8.52 -4.36 -6.43
N PRO A 134 7.93 -3.33 -7.09
CA PRO A 134 7.47 -3.44 -8.47
C PRO A 134 8.59 -3.39 -9.52
N SER A 135 9.86 -3.18 -9.12
CA SER A 135 10.98 -3.01 -10.06
C SER A 135 11.38 -4.26 -10.85
N GLY A 136 10.62 -5.36 -10.77
CA GLY A 136 10.85 -6.62 -11.47
C GLY A 136 10.00 -6.85 -12.72
N TYR A 137 9.38 -5.82 -13.31
CA TYR A 137 8.56 -6.00 -14.51
C TYR A 137 9.39 -6.48 -15.71
N PRO A 138 8.96 -7.55 -16.41
CA PRO A 138 9.42 -7.76 -17.77
C PRO A 138 8.93 -6.56 -18.60
N GLN A 139 9.86 -5.81 -19.18
CA GLN A 139 9.56 -4.82 -20.18
C GLN A 139 8.84 -5.55 -21.33
N ALA A 140 7.60 -5.17 -21.59
CA ALA A 140 6.89 -5.68 -22.75
C ALA A 140 7.67 -5.22 -24.00
N THR A 141 8.24 -6.20 -24.71
CA THR A 141 8.80 -6.04 -26.06
C THR A 141 7.68 -5.80 -27.05
#